data_e38e01f5492dc2a18835488e5ded4626
#
_entry.id   e38e01f5492dc2a18835488e5ded4626
#
_cell.length_a   1.000
_cell.length_b   1.000
_cell.length_c   1.000
_cell.angle_alpha   90.00
_cell.angle_beta   90.00
_cell.angle_gamma   90.00
#
_symmetry.space_group_name_H-M   'P 1'
#
loop_
_entity.id
_entity.type
_entity.pdbx_description
1 polymer ?
#
loop_
_entity_poly.entity_id
_entity_poly.type
_entity_poly.pdbx_seq_one_letter_code
_entity_poly.pdbx_strand_id
1 'polypeptide(L)'
;MRGMVVLAALLFTASILPAQNAAPSEAEKAAEESPRPNTAPTSNRPEGRRGRGGFGGPIELGPDDKQIYPDPDDQIVAKRDGIAHGQLEMIEYESKTVGTRRKANVYTPPGYSAEKKYPVLYLLHGIGGDETEWQRFATPDRLFDNLIADGKAVPMIVVMPNGRAQKNDRAGGNVFESAPAFGVFERDLLDDLIPAIEARYSVQADREHRALAGLSMGGGQSLNFGLGHLDTFAWIGGFSSAPNTRQPEELVPDAAKAKEQLKLLWLSCGNKDGLINISQRTQRYLKDKGVPHLWNVDSHGHDPTHWRNNLFYFAQLIFNEEAARSALSPKAAAEEIPMSTPQ
;
A
#
# COMPACT_ATOMS: atom_id res chain seq x y z
N MET A 1 -48.86 -39.48 -33.45
CA MET A 1 -48.80 -40.27 -32.20
C MET A 1 -48.08 -39.43 -31.15
N ARG A 2 -48.82 -38.99 -30.13
CA ARG A 2 -48.32 -38.15 -29.05
C ARG A 2 -47.81 -39.05 -27.93
N GLY A 3 -46.56 -38.90 -27.54
CA GLY A 3 -46.00 -39.54 -26.35
C GLY A 3 -45.83 -38.51 -25.23
N MET A 4 -46.62 -38.66 -24.19
CA MET A 4 -46.68 -37.82 -22.99
C MET A 4 -45.66 -38.41 -21.98
N VAL A 5 -44.63 -37.64 -21.56
CA VAL A 5 -43.71 -38.02 -20.48
C VAL A 5 -44.19 -37.32 -19.21
N VAL A 6 -44.52 -38.14 -18.20
CA VAL A 6 -44.95 -37.71 -16.86
C VAL A 6 -43.70 -37.52 -16.01
N LEU A 7 -43.53 -36.32 -15.46
CA LEU A 7 -42.46 -36.00 -14.51
C LEU A 7 -43.01 -36.16 -13.09
N ALA A 8 -42.50 -37.12 -12.34
CA ALA A 8 -42.82 -37.33 -10.91
C ALA A 8 -41.90 -36.45 -10.05
N ALA A 9 -42.51 -35.53 -9.31
CA ALA A 9 -41.81 -34.74 -8.30
C ALA A 9 -41.82 -35.45 -6.95
N LEU A 10 -40.63 -35.77 -6.40
CA LEU A 10 -40.44 -36.27 -5.04
C LEU A 10 -40.20 -35.09 -4.10
N LEU A 11 -41.17 -34.82 -3.23
CA LEU A 11 -41.06 -33.87 -2.11
C LEU A 11 -40.36 -34.56 -0.92
N PHE A 12 -39.14 -34.11 -0.56
CA PHE A 12 -38.54 -34.42 0.71
C PHE A 12 -38.91 -33.36 1.75
N THR A 13 -39.67 -33.73 2.75
CA THR A 13 -39.94 -32.92 3.94
C THR A 13 -38.84 -33.18 4.98
N ALA A 14 -38.00 -32.19 5.25
CA ALA A 14 -37.01 -32.23 6.35
C ALA A 14 -37.69 -31.73 7.63
N SER A 15 -37.79 -32.60 8.64
CA SER A 15 -38.26 -32.28 9.99
C SER A 15 -37.14 -31.61 10.77
N ILE A 16 -37.37 -30.37 11.22
CA ILE A 16 -36.47 -29.64 12.10
C ILE A 16 -36.80 -30.01 13.56
N LEU A 17 -35.87 -30.65 14.26
CA LEU A 17 -35.93 -30.87 15.71
C LEU A 17 -35.25 -29.65 16.40
N PRO A 18 -35.83 -29.14 17.52
CA PRO A 18 -35.23 -28.03 18.26
C PRO A 18 -34.00 -28.50 19.09
N ALA A 19 -32.93 -27.71 19.05
CA ALA A 19 -31.73 -27.92 19.87
C ALA A 19 -32.08 -27.68 21.35
N GLN A 20 -31.82 -28.68 22.19
CA GLN A 20 -31.87 -28.57 23.66
C GLN A 20 -30.60 -27.87 24.14
N ASN A 21 -30.76 -26.80 24.94
CA ASN A 21 -29.70 -26.16 25.72
C ASN A 21 -29.16 -27.11 26.76
N ALA A 22 -27.92 -27.55 26.62
CA ALA A 22 -27.17 -28.24 27.66
C ALA A 22 -26.54 -27.22 28.62
N ALA A 23 -26.70 -27.41 29.92
CA ALA A 23 -26.05 -26.61 30.96
C ALA A 23 -24.53 -26.87 30.99
N PRO A 24 -23.70 -25.89 31.33
CA PRO A 24 -22.25 -26.05 31.36
C PRO A 24 -21.80 -27.01 32.47
N SER A 25 -20.75 -27.80 32.19
CA SER A 25 -20.19 -28.83 33.09
C SER A 25 -19.44 -28.21 34.27
N GLU A 26 -19.36 -28.94 35.39
CA GLU A 26 -18.68 -28.52 36.64
C GLU A 26 -17.19 -28.17 36.47
N ALA A 27 -16.54 -28.53 35.36
CA ALA A 27 -15.16 -28.18 35.04
C ALA A 27 -14.96 -26.70 34.65
N GLU A 28 -16.01 -26.00 34.22
CA GLU A 28 -15.93 -24.58 33.85
C GLU A 28 -16.13 -23.62 35.02
N LYS A 29 -16.64 -24.12 36.17
CA LYS A 29 -16.83 -23.31 37.37
C LYS A 29 -15.60 -23.23 38.30
N ALA A 30 -14.56 -24.01 38.03
CA ALA A 30 -13.34 -24.04 38.87
C ALA A 30 -12.24 -23.02 38.42
N ALA A 31 -12.45 -22.26 37.38
CA ALA A 31 -11.45 -21.31 36.83
C ALA A 31 -11.62 -19.87 37.37
N GLU A 32 -12.62 -19.56 38.19
CA GLU A 32 -12.96 -18.16 38.52
C GLU A 32 -12.66 -17.77 40.01
N GLU A 33 -12.03 -18.62 40.81
CA GLU A 33 -11.64 -18.27 42.18
C GLU A 33 -10.17 -18.61 42.48
N SER A 34 -9.27 -17.65 42.17
CA SER A 34 -7.93 -17.60 42.80
C SER A 34 -7.58 -16.14 43.10
N PRO A 35 -7.26 -15.81 44.38
CA PRO A 35 -6.96 -14.43 44.77
C PRO A 35 -5.57 -14.02 44.31
N ARG A 36 -5.47 -12.82 43.73
CA ARG A 36 -4.20 -12.20 43.35
C ARG A 36 -3.47 -11.71 44.60
N PRO A 37 -2.20 -12.01 44.82
CA PRO A 37 -1.43 -11.39 45.89
C PRO A 37 -1.01 -9.98 45.47
N ASN A 38 -1.40 -9.02 46.28
CA ASN A 38 -1.02 -7.63 46.23
C ASN A 38 0.30 -7.45 46.99
N THR A 39 1.44 -7.40 46.27
CA THR A 39 2.69 -6.88 46.82
C THR A 39 3.46 -6.18 45.72
N ALA A 40 3.47 -4.84 45.75
CA ALA A 40 4.41 -4.04 45.00
C ALA A 40 5.79 -4.06 45.69
N PRO A 41 6.89 -4.33 44.98
CA PRO A 41 8.20 -3.88 45.41
C PRO A 41 8.54 -2.57 44.68
N THR A 42 8.73 -1.50 45.46
CA THR A 42 9.47 -0.31 45.04
C THR A 42 10.89 -0.75 44.69
N SER A 43 11.22 -0.74 43.39
CA SER A 43 12.62 -0.84 42.95
C SER A 43 13.01 0.41 42.20
N ASN A 44 13.97 1.13 42.78
CA ASN A 44 14.78 2.14 42.12
C ASN A 44 15.28 1.63 40.77
N ARG A 45 14.71 2.15 39.67
CA ARG A 45 15.17 1.86 38.32
C ARG A 45 16.06 3.01 37.89
N PRO A 46 17.32 2.80 37.51
CA PRO A 46 18.14 3.87 36.98
C PRO A 46 17.52 4.34 35.66
N GLU A 47 17.35 5.65 35.52
CA GLU A 47 17.07 6.33 34.26
C GLU A 47 18.22 6.02 33.31
N GLY A 48 17.97 5.31 32.21
CA GLY A 48 18.98 5.03 31.21
C GLY A 48 18.82 3.72 30.46
N ARG A 49 17.59 3.29 30.14
CA ARG A 49 17.42 2.23 29.15
C ARG A 49 16.78 2.83 27.91
N ARG A 50 17.66 3.29 26.99
CA ARG A 50 17.30 3.56 25.59
C ARG A 50 16.46 2.39 25.09
N GLY A 51 15.25 2.69 24.58
CA GLY A 51 14.35 1.70 24.03
C GLY A 51 15.12 0.81 23.04
N ARG A 52 14.98 -0.50 23.17
CA ARG A 52 15.45 -1.44 22.14
C ARG A 52 14.73 -1.06 20.86
N GLY A 53 15.51 -0.46 19.93
CA GLY A 53 15.04 -0.10 18.60
C GLY A 53 14.48 -1.35 17.91
N GLY A 54 13.29 -1.23 17.34
CA GLY A 54 12.85 -2.09 16.26
C GLY A 54 13.92 -2.07 15.15
N PHE A 55 13.81 -2.89 14.16
CA PHE A 55 14.75 -3.21 13.07
C PHE A 55 15.58 -2.07 12.43
N GLY A 56 15.59 -0.85 12.98
CA GLY A 56 16.35 0.32 12.54
C GLY A 56 17.42 0.75 13.56
N GLY A 57 18.44 1.44 13.09
CA GLY A 57 19.44 2.12 13.92
C GLY A 57 18.87 3.34 14.65
N PRO A 58 19.73 4.12 15.35
CA PRO A 58 19.33 5.40 15.90
C PRO A 58 18.76 6.30 14.78
N ILE A 59 17.67 7.03 15.09
CA ILE A 59 17.12 8.00 14.16
C ILE A 59 17.98 9.26 14.23
N GLU A 60 18.66 9.56 13.12
CA GLU A 60 19.47 10.76 12.95
C GLU A 60 18.91 11.55 11.75
N LEU A 61 18.37 12.74 12.03
CA LEU A 61 17.80 13.59 10.99
C LEU A 61 18.85 14.53 10.42
N GLY A 62 18.91 14.61 9.10
CA GLY A 62 19.75 15.53 8.35
C GLY A 62 18.97 16.80 7.91
N PRO A 63 19.66 17.75 7.29
CA PRO A 63 19.04 19.02 6.86
C PRO A 63 17.99 18.87 5.76
N ASP A 64 18.02 17.76 5.01
CA ASP A 64 17.06 17.45 3.94
C ASP A 64 15.81 16.70 4.47
N ASP A 65 15.85 16.20 5.72
CA ASP A 65 14.78 15.42 6.31
C ASP A 65 13.68 16.34 6.84
N LYS A 66 12.86 16.85 5.92
CA LYS A 66 11.83 17.85 6.18
C LYS A 66 10.49 17.40 5.64
N GLN A 67 9.45 17.82 6.31
CA GLN A 67 8.08 17.72 5.80
C GLN A 67 7.89 18.76 4.69
N ILE A 68 7.64 18.29 3.46
CA ILE A 68 7.39 19.15 2.30
C ILE A 68 5.89 19.28 1.98
N TYR A 69 5.06 18.44 2.57
CA TYR A 69 3.61 18.49 2.49
C TYR A 69 3.02 18.46 3.90
N PRO A 70 2.08 19.36 4.26
CA PRO A 70 1.42 19.32 5.55
C PRO A 70 0.60 18.04 5.73
N ASP A 71 0.27 17.69 6.98
CA ASP A 71 -0.68 16.60 7.20
C ASP A 71 -2.05 17.01 6.63
N PRO A 72 -2.66 16.19 5.77
CA PRO A 72 -3.98 16.48 5.25
C PRO A 72 -5.04 16.31 6.35
N ASP A 73 -6.19 16.98 6.19
CA ASP A 73 -7.36 16.74 7.03
C ASP A 73 -7.81 15.27 6.95
N ASP A 74 -8.27 14.71 8.06
CA ASP A 74 -8.81 13.34 8.12
C ASP A 74 -10.04 13.14 7.21
N GLN A 75 -10.67 14.22 6.75
CA GLN A 75 -11.79 14.18 5.79
C GLN A 75 -11.39 13.68 4.40
N ILE A 76 -10.08 13.54 4.09
CA ILE A 76 -9.61 12.99 2.81
C ILE A 76 -10.18 11.59 2.51
N VAL A 77 -10.54 10.82 3.53
CA VAL A 77 -11.14 9.48 3.43
C VAL A 77 -12.60 9.45 3.91
N ALA A 78 -13.21 10.61 4.17
CA ALA A 78 -14.62 10.66 4.55
C ALA A 78 -15.51 10.23 3.39
N LYS A 79 -16.57 9.47 3.69
CA LYS A 79 -17.60 9.19 2.71
C LYS A 79 -18.33 10.50 2.39
N ARG A 80 -18.31 10.92 1.14
CA ARG A 80 -18.99 12.13 0.67
C ARG A 80 -20.24 11.76 -0.10
N ASP A 81 -21.41 12.18 0.39
CA ASP A 81 -22.64 12.05 -0.35
C ASP A 81 -22.70 13.11 -1.48
N GLY A 82 -23.33 12.76 -2.60
CA GLY A 82 -23.50 13.67 -3.73
C GLY A 82 -22.33 13.72 -4.74
N ILE A 83 -21.29 12.92 -4.57
CA ILE A 83 -20.27 12.66 -5.60
C ILE A 83 -20.49 11.28 -6.24
N ALA A 84 -19.97 11.11 -7.45
CA ALA A 84 -19.92 9.78 -8.07
C ALA A 84 -18.87 8.92 -7.36
N HIS A 85 -19.16 7.62 -7.23
CA HIS A 85 -18.28 6.65 -6.58
C HIS A 85 -17.75 5.62 -7.57
N GLY A 86 -16.50 5.21 -7.37
CA GLY A 86 -15.90 4.07 -8.03
C GLY A 86 -16.41 2.74 -7.48
N GLN A 87 -15.87 1.66 -8.02
CA GLN A 87 -16.21 0.30 -7.58
C GLN A 87 -14.94 -0.40 -7.09
N LEU A 88 -15.08 -1.14 -5.99
CA LEU A 88 -14.03 -2.00 -5.45
C LEU A 88 -14.46 -3.44 -5.60
N GLU A 89 -13.65 -4.27 -6.25
CA GLU A 89 -13.90 -5.70 -6.39
C GLU A 89 -12.67 -6.53 -6.05
N MET A 90 -12.89 -7.72 -5.49
CA MET A 90 -11.86 -8.73 -5.34
C MET A 90 -11.83 -9.58 -6.59
N ILE A 91 -10.69 -9.63 -7.26
CA ILE A 91 -10.46 -10.50 -8.40
C ILE A 91 -9.55 -11.68 -8.07
N GLU A 92 -9.64 -12.74 -8.87
CA GLU A 92 -8.66 -13.81 -8.90
C GLU A 92 -7.95 -13.82 -10.26
N TYR A 93 -6.66 -14.14 -10.24
CA TYR A 93 -5.85 -14.34 -11.44
C TYR A 93 -4.98 -15.59 -11.29
N GLU A 94 -4.66 -16.22 -12.41
CA GLU A 94 -3.75 -17.37 -12.45
C GLU A 94 -2.30 -16.89 -12.40
N SER A 95 -1.59 -17.23 -11.33
CA SER A 95 -0.15 -16.98 -11.21
C SER A 95 0.61 -18.23 -11.66
N LYS A 96 1.24 -18.16 -12.80
CA LYS A 96 2.16 -19.19 -13.28
C LYS A 96 3.44 -19.23 -12.47
N THR A 97 3.89 -18.06 -12.02
CA THR A 97 5.06 -17.86 -11.17
C THR A 97 4.93 -18.64 -9.85
N VAL A 98 3.76 -18.62 -9.22
CA VAL A 98 3.49 -19.29 -7.94
C VAL A 98 2.87 -20.68 -8.14
N GLY A 99 2.22 -20.90 -9.29
CA GLY A 99 1.50 -22.13 -9.61
C GLY A 99 0.18 -22.27 -8.85
N THR A 100 -0.53 -21.15 -8.63
CA THR A 100 -1.84 -21.12 -7.95
C THR A 100 -2.63 -19.88 -8.35
N ARG A 101 -3.93 -19.87 -8.06
CA ARG A 101 -4.74 -18.65 -8.10
C ARG A 101 -4.36 -17.71 -6.98
N ARG A 102 -4.22 -16.45 -7.31
CA ARG A 102 -3.93 -15.37 -6.38
C ARG A 102 -4.99 -14.29 -6.48
N LYS A 103 -5.04 -13.42 -5.47
CA LYS A 103 -6.08 -12.39 -5.34
C LYS A 103 -5.49 -10.99 -5.42
N ALA A 104 -6.30 -10.07 -5.93
CA ALA A 104 -6.05 -8.64 -5.85
C ALA A 104 -7.36 -7.89 -5.64
N ASN A 105 -7.35 -6.84 -4.82
CA ASN A 105 -8.42 -5.86 -4.79
C ASN A 105 -8.20 -4.87 -5.93
N VAL A 106 -9.25 -4.56 -6.67
CA VAL A 106 -9.20 -3.61 -7.78
C VAL A 106 -10.27 -2.55 -7.60
N TYR A 107 -9.82 -1.30 -7.55
CA TYR A 107 -10.71 -0.14 -7.63
C TYR A 107 -10.74 0.37 -9.08
N THR A 108 -11.95 0.59 -9.59
CA THR A 108 -12.20 1.31 -10.85
C THR A 108 -12.83 2.67 -10.55
N PRO A 109 -12.41 3.76 -11.25
CA PRO A 109 -12.84 5.11 -10.92
C PRO A 109 -14.32 5.36 -11.20
N PRO A 110 -14.91 6.44 -10.64
CA PRO A 110 -16.27 6.85 -10.95
C PRO A 110 -16.48 7.00 -12.46
N GLY A 111 -17.56 6.44 -12.95
CA GLY A 111 -17.88 6.46 -14.38
C GLY A 111 -16.93 5.62 -15.26
N TYR A 112 -16.28 4.60 -14.67
CA TYR A 112 -15.49 3.62 -15.44
C TYR A 112 -16.31 3.05 -16.59
N SER A 113 -15.69 3.02 -17.78
CA SER A 113 -16.28 2.46 -19.00
C SER A 113 -15.22 1.69 -19.78
N ALA A 114 -15.60 0.57 -20.38
CA ALA A 114 -14.72 -0.20 -21.25
C ALA A 114 -14.32 0.56 -22.56
N GLU A 115 -15.04 1.63 -22.89
CA GLU A 115 -14.76 2.48 -24.07
C GLU A 115 -13.65 3.49 -23.83
N LYS A 116 -13.31 3.75 -22.56
CA LYS A 116 -12.22 4.66 -22.17
C LYS A 116 -11.07 3.85 -21.60
N LYS A 117 -9.84 4.31 -21.86
CA LYS A 117 -8.64 3.69 -21.26
C LYS A 117 -8.17 4.50 -20.07
N TYR A 118 -7.73 3.79 -19.03
CA TYR A 118 -7.32 4.38 -17.76
C TYR A 118 -5.88 4.00 -17.41
N PRO A 119 -5.10 4.91 -16.80
CA PRO A 119 -3.82 4.56 -16.20
C PRO A 119 -4.02 3.67 -14.97
N VAL A 120 -2.97 2.96 -14.56
CA VAL A 120 -3.03 1.96 -13.50
C VAL A 120 -1.97 2.23 -12.43
N LEU A 121 -2.40 2.32 -11.17
CA LEU A 121 -1.54 2.28 -9.99
C LEU A 121 -1.57 0.89 -9.37
N TYR A 122 -0.41 0.23 -9.28
CA TYR A 122 -0.21 -0.97 -8.45
C TYR A 122 0.26 -0.52 -7.08
N LEU A 123 -0.52 -0.83 -6.01
CA LEU A 123 -0.33 -0.33 -4.65
C LEU A 123 -0.06 -1.48 -3.67
N LEU A 124 1.19 -1.59 -3.20
CA LEU A 124 1.72 -2.76 -2.51
C LEU A 124 1.67 -2.61 -0.98
N HIS A 125 1.33 -3.69 -0.30
CA HIS A 125 1.20 -3.78 1.17
C HIS A 125 2.52 -4.11 1.88
N GLY A 126 2.52 -4.04 3.23
CA GLY A 126 3.65 -4.38 4.09
C GLY A 126 3.76 -5.86 4.44
N ILE A 127 4.76 -6.22 5.27
CA ILE A 127 5.10 -7.62 5.59
C ILE A 127 3.96 -8.38 6.29
N GLY A 128 3.14 -7.70 7.09
CA GLY A 128 2.01 -8.30 7.81
C GLY A 128 0.68 -8.24 7.07
N GLY A 129 0.69 -7.64 5.88
CA GLY A 129 -0.51 -7.36 5.09
C GLY A 129 -0.86 -8.43 4.06
N ASP A 130 -1.90 -8.10 3.33
CA ASP A 130 -2.41 -8.83 2.17
C ASP A 130 -3.13 -7.85 1.22
N GLU A 131 -3.82 -8.33 0.21
CA GLU A 131 -4.58 -7.56 -0.78
C GLU A 131 -5.66 -6.64 -0.18
N THR A 132 -5.94 -6.75 1.14
CA THR A 132 -6.94 -5.92 1.84
C THR A 132 -6.32 -4.88 2.78
N GLU A 133 -4.98 -4.87 2.95
CA GLU A 133 -4.35 -4.02 3.97
C GLU A 133 -4.66 -2.54 3.77
N TRP A 134 -4.51 -2.02 2.56
CA TRP A 134 -4.78 -0.62 2.27
C TRP A 134 -6.23 -0.19 2.58
N GLN A 135 -7.19 -1.10 2.39
CA GLN A 135 -8.60 -0.83 2.72
C GLN A 135 -8.85 -0.68 4.22
N ARG A 136 -8.05 -1.34 5.06
CA ARG A 136 -8.25 -1.32 6.52
C ARG A 136 -7.96 0.04 7.16
N PHE A 137 -7.12 0.88 6.54
CA PHE A 137 -6.73 2.16 7.15
C PHE A 137 -6.79 3.36 6.22
N ALA A 138 -6.58 3.19 4.91
CA ALA A 138 -6.54 4.28 3.95
C ALA A 138 -7.81 4.39 3.10
N THR A 139 -8.67 3.35 3.10
CA THR A 139 -9.89 3.32 2.29
C THR A 139 -9.69 3.95 0.90
N PRO A 140 -8.80 3.38 0.04
CA PRO A 140 -8.42 4.00 -1.22
C PRO A 140 -9.59 4.33 -2.13
N ASP A 141 -10.66 3.54 -2.11
CA ASP A 141 -11.90 3.82 -2.83
C ASP A 141 -12.42 5.23 -2.52
N ARG A 142 -12.57 5.59 -1.24
CA ARG A 142 -13.05 6.91 -0.84
C ARG A 142 -12.01 8.01 -1.10
N LEU A 143 -10.74 7.71 -0.85
CA LEU A 143 -9.65 8.65 -1.09
C LEU A 143 -9.61 9.05 -2.56
N PHE A 144 -9.65 8.09 -3.48
CA PHE A 144 -9.64 8.36 -4.92
C PHE A 144 -10.95 8.99 -5.40
N ASP A 145 -12.11 8.56 -4.92
CA ASP A 145 -13.39 9.21 -5.23
C ASP A 145 -13.37 10.70 -4.87
N ASN A 146 -12.89 11.03 -3.67
CA ASN A 146 -12.79 12.42 -3.20
C ASN A 146 -11.81 13.24 -4.05
N LEU A 147 -10.63 12.70 -4.32
CA LEU A 147 -9.62 13.38 -5.13
C LEU A 147 -10.07 13.60 -6.58
N ILE A 148 -10.74 12.61 -7.18
CA ILE A 148 -11.28 12.71 -8.55
C ILE A 148 -12.42 13.72 -8.60
N ALA A 149 -13.34 13.71 -7.63
CA ALA A 149 -14.43 14.67 -7.54
C ALA A 149 -13.95 16.12 -7.37
N ASP A 150 -12.82 16.30 -6.66
CA ASP A 150 -12.18 17.61 -6.49
C ASP A 150 -11.30 18.02 -7.68
N GLY A 151 -11.18 17.21 -8.71
CA GLY A 151 -10.29 17.44 -9.86
C GLY A 151 -8.80 17.39 -9.51
N LYS A 152 -8.43 16.78 -8.37
CA LYS A 152 -7.05 16.72 -7.85
C LYS A 152 -6.30 15.47 -8.32
N ALA A 153 -6.98 14.40 -8.70
CA ALA A 153 -6.36 13.21 -9.25
C ALA A 153 -6.96 12.83 -10.60
N VAL A 154 -6.12 12.31 -11.47
CA VAL A 154 -6.53 11.70 -12.73
C VAL A 154 -7.36 10.45 -12.41
N PRO A 155 -8.53 10.23 -13.03
CA PRO A 155 -9.26 8.97 -12.90
C PRO A 155 -8.38 7.78 -13.31
N MET A 156 -8.14 6.85 -12.38
CA MET A 156 -7.24 5.72 -12.56
C MET A 156 -7.79 4.43 -11.95
N ILE A 157 -7.31 3.30 -12.43
CA ILE A 157 -7.51 2.00 -11.81
C ILE A 157 -6.44 1.82 -10.71
N VAL A 158 -6.85 1.32 -9.53
CA VAL A 158 -5.89 1.00 -8.46
C VAL A 158 -5.96 -0.49 -8.16
N VAL A 159 -4.83 -1.16 -8.32
CA VAL A 159 -4.69 -2.61 -8.09
C VAL A 159 -3.90 -2.82 -6.81
N MET A 160 -4.50 -3.47 -5.84
CA MET A 160 -3.91 -3.81 -4.54
C MET A 160 -3.74 -5.34 -4.47
N PRO A 161 -2.62 -5.87 -4.93
CA PRO A 161 -2.35 -7.31 -4.90
C PRO A 161 -1.81 -7.76 -3.56
N ASN A 162 -1.70 -9.08 -3.37
CA ASN A 162 -0.86 -9.63 -2.31
C ASN A 162 0.59 -9.70 -2.79
N GLY A 163 1.46 -8.88 -2.20
CA GLY A 163 2.90 -8.82 -2.55
C GLY A 163 3.73 -10.00 -2.05
N ARG A 164 3.13 -10.96 -1.33
CA ARG A 164 3.77 -12.20 -0.85
C ARG A 164 3.50 -13.33 -1.83
N ALA A 165 4.35 -13.49 -2.87
CA ALA A 165 4.17 -14.46 -3.94
C ALA A 165 4.65 -15.86 -3.54
N GLN A 166 3.78 -16.60 -2.86
CA GLN A 166 3.95 -18.01 -2.48
C GLN A 166 2.58 -18.68 -2.37
N LYS A 167 2.53 -20.02 -2.36
CA LYS A 167 1.27 -20.79 -2.34
C LYS A 167 0.38 -20.46 -1.15
N ASN A 168 0.95 -20.40 0.06
CA ASN A 168 0.25 -19.86 1.24
C ASN A 168 0.67 -18.41 1.42
N ASP A 169 -0.06 -17.49 0.81
CA ASP A 169 0.25 -16.08 0.79
C ASP A 169 -0.37 -15.28 1.96
N ARG A 170 -0.93 -15.99 2.96
CA ARG A 170 -1.46 -15.35 4.17
C ARG A 170 -0.33 -15.06 5.17
N ALA A 171 -0.43 -13.90 5.83
CA ALA A 171 0.44 -13.60 6.95
C ALA A 171 0.06 -14.50 8.13
N GLY A 172 1.01 -15.27 8.65
CA GLY A 172 0.80 -16.15 9.78
C GLY A 172 2.12 -16.60 10.41
N GLY A 173 2.11 -16.97 11.67
CA GLY A 173 3.32 -17.35 12.39
C GLY A 173 4.37 -16.24 12.43
N ASN A 174 5.62 -16.60 12.14
CA ASN A 174 6.69 -15.63 11.97
C ASN A 174 6.65 -15.06 10.54
N VAL A 175 6.08 -13.87 10.37
CA VAL A 175 5.93 -13.22 9.06
C VAL A 175 7.26 -12.99 8.31
N PHE A 176 8.39 -12.93 9.03
CA PHE A 176 9.70 -12.74 8.43
C PHE A 176 10.20 -13.99 7.67
N GLU A 177 9.70 -15.17 7.99
CA GLU A 177 10.00 -16.39 7.23
C GLU A 177 9.48 -16.32 5.78
N SER A 178 8.43 -15.56 5.55
CA SER A 178 7.86 -15.31 4.22
C SER A 178 8.50 -14.13 3.47
N ALA A 179 9.47 -13.42 4.05
CA ALA A 179 10.12 -12.28 3.42
C ALA A 179 10.70 -12.58 2.00
N PRO A 180 11.30 -13.76 1.73
CA PRO A 180 11.76 -14.09 0.37
C PRO A 180 10.64 -14.08 -0.69
N ALA A 181 9.39 -14.39 -0.32
CA ALA A 181 8.26 -14.38 -1.24
C ALA A 181 7.94 -12.99 -1.81
N PHE A 182 8.35 -11.93 -1.10
CA PHE A 182 8.23 -10.55 -1.60
C PHE A 182 9.19 -10.29 -2.78
N GLY A 183 10.32 -10.99 -2.86
CA GLY A 183 11.20 -10.94 -4.03
C GLY A 183 10.62 -11.70 -5.23
N VAL A 184 9.97 -12.83 -5.00
CA VAL A 184 9.32 -13.63 -6.05
C VAL A 184 8.20 -12.85 -6.74
N PHE A 185 7.57 -11.91 -6.02
CA PHE A 185 6.47 -11.09 -6.54
C PHE A 185 6.87 -10.23 -7.76
N GLU A 186 8.15 -9.92 -7.96
CA GLU A 186 8.62 -9.22 -9.17
C GLU A 186 8.12 -9.91 -10.45
N ARG A 187 8.33 -11.22 -10.53
CA ARG A 187 7.89 -12.02 -11.68
C ARG A 187 6.38 -12.20 -11.73
N ASP A 188 5.74 -12.43 -10.59
CA ASP A 188 4.29 -12.54 -10.52
C ASP A 188 3.60 -11.22 -10.97
N LEU A 189 4.16 -10.07 -10.59
CA LEU A 189 3.68 -8.77 -11.03
C LEU A 189 3.79 -8.58 -12.54
N LEU A 190 4.97 -8.85 -13.10
CA LEU A 190 5.28 -8.56 -14.50
C LEU A 190 4.71 -9.61 -15.47
N ASP A 191 4.83 -10.89 -15.12
CA ASP A 191 4.52 -12.00 -16.01
C ASP A 191 3.05 -12.47 -15.90
N ASP A 192 2.40 -12.25 -14.74
CA ASP A 192 1.07 -12.77 -14.45
C ASP A 192 0.03 -11.69 -14.16
N LEU A 193 0.27 -10.79 -13.17
CA LEU A 193 -0.73 -9.83 -12.71
C LEU A 193 -0.99 -8.71 -13.73
N ILE A 194 0.06 -8.05 -14.23
CA ILE A 194 -0.10 -6.96 -15.23
C ILE A 194 -0.86 -7.47 -16.45
N PRO A 195 -0.49 -8.59 -17.09
CA PRO A 195 -1.26 -9.14 -18.19
C PRO A 195 -2.72 -9.48 -17.84
N ALA A 196 -2.98 -9.98 -16.63
CA ALA A 196 -4.34 -10.30 -16.18
C ALA A 196 -5.20 -9.03 -16.02
N ILE A 197 -4.64 -7.94 -15.49
CA ILE A 197 -5.31 -6.64 -15.38
C ILE A 197 -5.60 -6.06 -16.76
N GLU A 198 -4.64 -6.09 -17.67
CA GLU A 198 -4.78 -5.58 -19.05
C GLU A 198 -5.80 -6.37 -19.87
N ALA A 199 -5.93 -7.67 -19.61
CA ALA A 199 -6.95 -8.49 -20.26
C ALA A 199 -8.37 -8.25 -19.71
N ARG A 200 -8.50 -7.82 -18.44
CA ARG A 200 -9.79 -7.68 -17.76
C ARG A 200 -10.35 -6.26 -17.79
N TYR A 201 -9.48 -5.26 -17.75
CA TYR A 201 -9.87 -3.85 -17.65
C TYR A 201 -9.38 -3.04 -18.85
N SER A 202 -10.07 -1.93 -19.13
CA SER A 202 -9.67 -1.01 -20.20
C SER A 202 -8.55 -0.10 -19.72
N VAL A 203 -7.30 -0.51 -19.93
CA VAL A 203 -6.10 0.17 -19.44
C VAL A 203 -5.28 0.80 -20.57
N GLN A 204 -4.54 1.86 -20.24
CA GLN A 204 -3.44 2.37 -21.03
C GLN A 204 -2.20 1.53 -20.70
N ALA A 205 -1.84 0.60 -21.62
CA ALA A 205 -0.86 -0.47 -21.35
C ALA A 205 0.58 -0.04 -21.70
N ASP A 206 0.96 1.20 -21.38
CA ASP A 206 2.32 1.71 -21.57
C ASP A 206 2.93 2.19 -20.24
N ARG A 207 4.24 2.43 -20.23
CA ARG A 207 4.98 2.81 -19.03
C ARG A 207 4.54 4.15 -18.43
N GLU A 208 4.12 5.09 -19.27
CA GLU A 208 3.73 6.44 -18.83
C GLU A 208 2.39 6.46 -18.11
N HIS A 209 1.60 5.41 -18.31
CA HIS A 209 0.32 5.22 -17.67
C HIS A 209 0.33 4.07 -16.63
N ARG A 210 1.54 3.68 -16.16
CA ARG A 210 1.69 2.64 -15.14
C ARG A 210 2.54 3.14 -13.98
N ALA A 211 1.94 3.13 -12.78
CA ALA A 211 2.57 3.52 -11.52
C ALA A 211 2.72 2.31 -10.58
N LEU A 212 3.77 2.34 -9.76
CA LEU A 212 4.03 1.35 -8.72
C LEU A 212 4.38 2.06 -7.42
N ALA A 213 3.62 1.82 -6.37
CA ALA A 213 3.89 2.39 -5.06
C ALA A 213 3.56 1.39 -3.94
N GLY A 214 4.10 1.63 -2.75
CA GLY A 214 3.80 0.76 -1.62
C GLY A 214 4.40 1.23 -0.31
N LEU A 215 3.96 0.57 0.77
CA LEU A 215 4.40 0.82 2.13
C LEU A 215 5.35 -0.27 2.65
N SER A 216 6.30 0.07 3.50
CA SER A 216 7.16 -0.89 4.20
C SER A 216 7.84 -1.88 3.24
N MET A 217 7.56 -3.19 3.35
CA MET A 217 8.03 -4.20 2.38
C MET A 217 7.57 -3.90 0.96
N GLY A 218 6.32 -3.44 0.78
CA GLY A 218 5.81 -2.99 -0.52
C GLY A 218 6.51 -1.72 -1.03
N GLY A 219 6.97 -0.84 -0.14
CA GLY A 219 7.83 0.29 -0.48
C GLY A 219 9.16 -0.16 -1.06
N GLY A 220 9.81 -1.14 -0.41
CA GLY A 220 11.02 -1.77 -0.94
C GLY A 220 10.80 -2.46 -2.28
N GLN A 221 9.70 -3.21 -2.43
CA GLN A 221 9.32 -3.81 -3.71
C GLN A 221 9.13 -2.75 -4.79
N SER A 222 8.42 -1.66 -4.48
CA SER A 222 8.14 -0.59 -5.45
C SER A 222 9.42 0.07 -5.94
N LEU A 223 10.40 0.31 -5.06
CA LEU A 223 11.70 0.82 -5.48
C LEU A 223 12.50 -0.21 -6.29
N ASN A 224 12.57 -1.47 -5.82
CA ASN A 224 13.33 -2.52 -6.49
C ASN A 224 12.81 -2.82 -7.90
N PHE A 225 11.50 -2.97 -8.03
CA PHE A 225 10.89 -3.38 -9.30
C PHE A 225 10.66 -2.18 -10.22
N GLY A 226 10.17 -1.07 -9.66
CA GLY A 226 9.92 0.13 -10.46
C GLY A 226 11.18 0.70 -11.07
N LEU A 227 12.26 0.86 -10.29
CA LEU A 227 13.54 1.36 -10.79
C LEU A 227 14.29 0.32 -11.64
N GLY A 228 14.08 -0.99 -11.37
CA GLY A 228 14.61 -2.07 -12.19
C GLY A 228 13.94 -2.20 -13.57
N HIS A 229 12.69 -1.75 -13.70
CA HIS A 229 11.87 -1.87 -14.91
C HIS A 229 11.31 -0.51 -15.36
N LEU A 230 12.21 0.45 -15.65
CA LEU A 230 11.82 1.77 -16.14
C LEU A 230 11.15 1.76 -17.52
N ASP A 231 11.28 0.67 -18.27
CA ASP A 231 10.53 0.38 -19.49
C ASP A 231 9.06 0.00 -19.23
N THR A 232 8.73 -0.33 -18.00
CA THR A 232 7.39 -0.74 -17.56
C THR A 232 6.71 0.31 -16.68
N PHE A 233 7.46 1.01 -15.83
CA PHE A 233 6.94 2.00 -14.87
C PHE A 233 7.62 3.35 -15.04
N ALA A 234 6.83 4.44 -15.00
CA ALA A 234 7.36 5.81 -15.04
C ALA A 234 7.12 6.58 -13.72
N TRP A 235 6.23 6.11 -12.85
CA TRP A 235 5.80 6.74 -11.61
C TRP A 235 6.00 5.77 -10.45
N ILE A 236 6.88 6.11 -9.51
CA ILE A 236 7.33 5.18 -8.46
C ILE A 236 7.22 5.86 -7.10
N GLY A 237 6.66 5.15 -6.11
CA GLY A 237 6.52 5.62 -4.73
C GLY A 237 6.95 4.59 -3.70
N GLY A 238 7.88 4.97 -2.81
CA GLY A 238 8.30 4.16 -1.66
C GLY A 238 7.98 4.87 -0.35
N PHE A 239 7.02 4.34 0.42
CA PHE A 239 6.60 4.90 1.71
C PHE A 239 7.17 4.08 2.86
N SER A 240 8.03 4.67 3.70
CA SER A 240 8.70 3.95 4.81
C SER A 240 9.32 2.62 4.36
N SER A 241 10.11 2.64 3.29
CA SER A 241 10.65 1.42 2.66
C SER A 241 11.44 0.56 3.65
N ALA A 242 11.22 -0.76 3.62
CA ALA A 242 11.76 -1.74 4.55
C ALA A 242 13.15 -2.28 4.12
N PRO A 243 13.81 -3.13 4.95
CA PRO A 243 15.15 -3.67 4.68
C PRO A 243 15.30 -4.52 3.41
N ASN A 244 14.20 -4.95 2.78
CA ASN A 244 14.22 -5.60 1.46
C ASN A 244 14.60 -4.65 0.32
N THR A 245 14.71 -3.34 0.57
CA THR A 245 15.17 -2.35 -0.41
C THR A 245 16.64 -2.60 -0.74
N ARG A 246 16.95 -2.80 -2.03
CA ARG A 246 18.32 -2.95 -2.57
C ARG A 246 19.19 -1.73 -2.22
N GLN A 247 20.50 -1.86 -2.36
CA GLN A 247 21.40 -0.72 -2.19
C GLN A 247 21.14 0.32 -3.29
N PRO A 248 21.37 1.62 -3.02
CA PRO A 248 21.05 2.68 -3.97
C PRO A 248 21.75 2.52 -5.34
N GLU A 249 22.97 2.00 -5.35
CA GLU A 249 23.74 1.72 -6.56
C GLU A 249 23.12 0.61 -7.41
N GLU A 250 22.45 -0.34 -6.77
CA GLU A 250 21.71 -1.42 -7.43
C GLU A 250 20.34 -0.95 -7.92
N LEU A 251 19.70 -0.02 -7.18
CA LEU A 251 18.43 0.57 -7.56
C LEU A 251 18.57 1.45 -8.80
N VAL A 252 19.62 2.27 -8.86
CA VAL A 252 19.86 3.24 -9.94
C VAL A 252 21.31 3.11 -10.44
N PRO A 253 21.62 2.03 -11.15
CA PRO A 253 22.98 1.85 -11.70
C PRO A 253 23.28 2.84 -12.82
N ASP A 254 22.28 3.35 -13.52
CA ASP A 254 22.37 4.37 -14.57
C ASP A 254 21.49 5.58 -14.23
N ALA A 255 22.12 6.59 -13.64
CA ALA A 255 21.43 7.82 -13.26
C ALA A 255 20.96 8.64 -14.48
N ALA A 256 21.62 8.54 -15.65
CA ALA A 256 21.19 9.24 -16.85
C ALA A 256 19.89 8.65 -17.37
N LYS A 257 19.80 7.33 -17.46
CA LYS A 257 18.58 6.61 -17.82
C LYS A 257 17.43 6.92 -16.84
N ALA A 258 17.71 6.93 -15.54
CA ALA A 258 16.69 7.26 -14.54
C ALA A 258 16.15 8.69 -14.71
N LYS A 259 17.02 9.68 -14.96
CA LYS A 259 16.59 11.07 -15.21
C LYS A 259 15.72 11.22 -16.45
N GLU A 260 16.02 10.47 -17.49
CA GLU A 260 15.28 10.51 -18.76
C GLU A 260 13.91 9.84 -18.63
N GLN A 261 13.86 8.71 -17.92
CA GLN A 261 12.68 7.84 -17.97
C GLN A 261 11.70 8.04 -16.80
N LEU A 262 12.14 8.55 -15.66
CA LEU A 262 11.24 8.80 -14.53
C LEU A 262 10.36 10.04 -14.78
N LYS A 263 9.06 9.90 -14.56
CA LYS A 263 8.12 11.03 -14.48
C LYS A 263 8.00 11.52 -13.04
N LEU A 264 8.00 10.59 -12.07
CA LEU A 264 8.02 10.89 -10.64
C LEU A 264 8.68 9.75 -9.88
N LEU A 265 9.58 10.10 -8.97
CA LEU A 265 10.06 9.23 -7.90
C LEU A 265 9.75 9.91 -6.57
N TRP A 266 8.89 9.26 -5.77
CA TRP A 266 8.49 9.70 -4.44
C TRP A 266 9.12 8.81 -3.38
N LEU A 267 9.86 9.41 -2.46
CA LEU A 267 10.35 8.78 -1.25
C LEU A 267 9.73 9.46 -0.04
N SER A 268 9.29 8.69 0.94
CA SER A 268 8.86 9.24 2.22
C SER A 268 9.19 8.33 3.39
N CYS A 269 9.33 8.94 4.56
CA CYS A 269 9.46 8.24 5.83
C CYS A 269 9.07 9.15 6.99
N GLY A 270 8.52 8.61 8.07
CA GLY A 270 8.27 9.37 9.27
C GLY A 270 9.55 9.67 10.05
N ASN A 271 9.64 10.83 10.71
CA ASN A 271 10.81 11.20 11.52
C ASN A 271 10.93 10.39 12.84
N LYS A 272 9.91 9.59 13.16
CA LYS A 272 9.89 8.65 14.29
C LYS A 272 9.95 7.18 13.83
N ASP A 273 10.13 6.97 12.53
CA ASP A 273 10.24 5.63 11.95
C ASP A 273 11.68 5.10 12.08
N GLY A 274 11.85 3.98 12.77
CA GLY A 274 13.17 3.34 12.93
C GLY A 274 13.80 2.84 11.63
N LEU A 275 13.06 2.81 10.51
CA LEU A 275 13.55 2.41 9.19
C LEU A 275 14.01 3.60 8.32
N ILE A 276 13.97 4.83 8.83
CA ILE A 276 14.26 6.04 8.05
C ILE A 276 15.63 6.02 7.34
N ASN A 277 16.63 5.39 7.95
CA ASN A 277 17.98 5.28 7.38
C ASN A 277 18.00 4.58 6.02
N ILE A 278 17.03 3.69 5.73
CA ILE A 278 16.89 3.00 4.45
C ILE A 278 16.50 4.00 3.36
N SER A 279 15.46 4.80 3.61
CA SER A 279 15.02 5.83 2.66
C SER A 279 16.04 6.97 2.55
N GLN A 280 16.68 7.39 3.66
CA GLN A 280 17.73 8.42 3.67
C GLN A 280 18.94 8.05 2.80
N ARG A 281 19.41 6.79 2.86
CA ARG A 281 20.54 6.38 2.01
C ARG A 281 20.19 6.45 0.52
N THR A 282 18.96 6.06 0.15
CA THR A 282 18.47 6.15 -1.22
C THR A 282 18.35 7.62 -1.65
N GLN A 283 17.75 8.46 -0.81
CA GLN A 283 17.61 9.90 -1.06
C GLN A 283 18.97 10.57 -1.27
N ARG A 284 19.95 10.35 -0.38
CA ARG A 284 21.29 10.92 -0.52
C ARG A 284 21.95 10.54 -1.83
N TYR A 285 21.89 9.25 -2.20
CA TYR A 285 22.43 8.78 -3.47
C TYR A 285 21.78 9.44 -4.68
N LEU A 286 20.45 9.52 -4.70
CA LEU A 286 19.71 10.17 -5.78
C LEU A 286 20.06 11.65 -5.89
N LYS A 287 20.20 12.35 -4.77
CA LYS A 287 20.63 13.75 -4.70
C LYS A 287 22.03 13.92 -5.27
N ASP A 288 22.99 13.08 -4.83
CA ASP A 288 24.37 13.12 -5.29
C ASP A 288 24.49 12.83 -6.80
N LYS A 289 23.66 11.94 -7.33
CA LYS A 289 23.58 11.64 -8.76
C LYS A 289 22.71 12.63 -9.55
N GLY A 290 22.06 13.57 -8.88
CA GLY A 290 21.17 14.56 -9.48
C GLY A 290 19.92 13.94 -10.15
N VAL A 291 19.42 12.80 -9.65
CA VAL A 291 18.17 12.20 -10.11
C VAL A 291 17.00 12.92 -9.45
N PRO A 292 16.07 13.53 -10.20
CA PRO A 292 14.92 14.23 -9.65
C PRO A 292 14.04 13.28 -8.82
N HIS A 293 13.72 13.68 -7.59
CA HIS A 293 12.85 12.91 -6.70
C HIS A 293 12.23 13.84 -5.65
N LEU A 294 11.10 13.43 -5.08
CA LEU A 294 10.52 14.05 -3.89
C LEU A 294 10.95 13.25 -2.65
N TRP A 295 11.32 13.97 -1.59
CA TRP A 295 11.67 13.41 -0.29
C TRP A 295 10.85 14.08 0.80
N ASN A 296 9.85 13.37 1.35
CA ASN A 296 8.97 13.89 2.39
C ASN A 296 9.22 13.17 3.72
N VAL A 297 9.57 13.94 4.76
CA VAL A 297 9.78 13.40 6.12
C VAL A 297 8.79 14.08 7.06
N ASP A 298 7.68 13.40 7.33
CA ASP A 298 6.64 13.89 8.22
C ASP A 298 6.89 13.55 9.70
N SER A 299 5.96 13.96 10.59
CA SER A 299 6.11 13.83 12.03
C SER A 299 5.65 12.48 12.60
N HIS A 300 5.33 11.50 11.73
CA HIS A 300 4.79 10.19 12.09
C HIS A 300 5.88 9.12 12.29
N GLY A 301 5.44 7.89 12.58
CA GLY A 301 6.28 6.71 12.70
C GLY A 301 6.12 5.77 11.49
N HIS A 302 6.36 4.47 11.73
CA HIS A 302 6.06 3.39 10.78
C HIS A 302 4.59 3.01 10.92
N ASP A 303 3.68 3.87 10.48
CA ASP A 303 2.26 3.78 10.84
C ASP A 303 1.31 4.15 9.69
N PRO A 304 0.03 3.74 9.81
CA PRO A 304 -1.00 3.98 8.81
C PRO A 304 -1.22 5.46 8.44
N THR A 305 -1.02 6.40 9.37
CA THR A 305 -1.22 7.83 9.10
C THR A 305 -0.19 8.33 8.11
N HIS A 306 1.10 7.98 8.32
CA HIS A 306 2.17 8.28 7.37
C HIS A 306 1.83 7.76 5.96
N TRP A 307 1.46 6.49 5.86
CA TRP A 307 1.24 5.85 4.55
C TRP A 307 0.02 6.43 3.82
N ARG A 308 -1.09 6.65 4.55
CA ARG A 308 -2.30 7.27 4.00
C ARG A 308 -2.02 8.69 3.48
N ASN A 309 -1.34 9.51 4.29
CA ASN A 309 -1.03 10.89 3.94
C ASN A 309 -0.12 10.98 2.71
N ASN A 310 0.88 10.10 2.63
CA ASN A 310 1.77 10.06 1.46
C ASN A 310 1.08 9.50 0.21
N LEU A 311 0.17 8.53 0.34
CA LEU A 311 -0.68 8.10 -0.77
C LEU A 311 -1.56 9.24 -1.28
N PHE A 312 -2.14 10.05 -0.38
CA PHE A 312 -2.97 11.20 -0.74
C PHE A 312 -2.23 12.21 -1.63
N TYR A 313 -0.99 12.55 -1.32
CA TYR A 313 -0.20 13.47 -2.13
C TYR A 313 0.35 12.83 -3.39
N PHE A 314 0.83 11.61 -3.29
CA PHE A 314 1.32 10.85 -4.46
C PHE A 314 0.24 10.67 -5.54
N ALA A 315 -1.00 10.36 -5.12
CA ALA A 315 -2.14 10.19 -6.02
C ALA A 315 -2.49 11.45 -6.84
N GLN A 316 -2.19 12.64 -6.32
CA GLN A 316 -2.44 13.91 -7.00
C GLN A 316 -1.38 14.23 -8.06
N LEU A 317 -0.22 13.60 -7.99
CA LEU A 317 0.91 13.86 -8.87
C LEU A 317 1.05 12.85 -10.00
N ILE A 318 0.70 11.58 -9.74
CA ILE A 318 0.85 10.54 -10.76
C ILE A 318 -0.11 10.76 -11.93
N PHE A 319 0.39 10.47 -13.13
CA PHE A 319 -0.32 10.64 -14.41
C PHE A 319 -0.68 12.10 -14.74
N ASN A 320 -0.18 13.05 -13.93
CA ASN A 320 -0.26 14.48 -14.18
C ASN A 320 1.15 15.07 -14.30
N GLU A 321 1.69 15.09 -15.52
CA GLU A 321 3.08 15.51 -15.76
C GLU A 321 3.34 16.96 -15.34
N GLU A 322 2.36 17.85 -15.50
CA GLU A 322 2.50 19.26 -15.11
C GLU A 322 2.62 19.40 -13.60
N ALA A 323 1.74 18.74 -12.84
CA ALA A 323 1.79 18.71 -11.38
C ALA A 323 3.10 18.10 -10.86
N ALA A 324 3.52 16.96 -11.42
CA ALA A 324 4.75 16.30 -11.04
C ALA A 324 5.99 17.16 -11.34
N ARG A 325 6.05 17.79 -12.51
CA ARG A 325 7.15 18.68 -12.91
C ARG A 325 7.21 19.92 -12.01
N SER A 326 6.04 20.51 -11.67
CA SER A 326 5.95 21.63 -10.73
C SER A 326 6.48 21.24 -9.36
N ALA A 327 6.04 20.08 -8.81
CA ALA A 327 6.49 19.58 -7.51
C ALA A 327 8.00 19.27 -7.45
N LEU A 328 8.59 18.80 -8.56
CA LEU A 328 10.03 18.50 -8.67
C LEU A 328 10.90 19.75 -8.92
N SER A 329 10.30 20.93 -9.16
CA SER A 329 11.07 22.13 -9.46
C SER A 329 11.69 22.74 -8.20
N PRO A 330 12.91 23.31 -8.28
CA PRO A 330 13.58 23.97 -7.15
C PRO A 330 12.80 25.13 -6.52
N LYS A 331 11.86 25.72 -7.27
CA LYS A 331 11.06 26.86 -6.83
C LYS A 331 9.97 26.43 -5.82
N ALA A 332 9.45 25.20 -5.91
CA ALA A 332 8.47 24.64 -4.98
C ALA A 332 9.10 24.40 -3.58
N ALA A 333 10.40 24.13 -3.52
CA ALA A 333 11.13 23.94 -2.25
C ALA A 333 11.46 25.26 -1.51
N ALA A 334 11.28 26.41 -2.14
CA ALA A 334 11.64 27.73 -1.60
C ALA A 334 10.43 28.60 -1.19
N GLU A 335 9.23 28.27 -1.65
CA GLU A 335 8.00 28.97 -1.23
C GLU A 335 7.44 28.26 0.02
N GLU A 336 7.78 28.79 1.20
CA GLU A 336 7.02 28.51 2.43
C GLU A 336 5.55 28.86 2.14
N ILE A 337 4.68 27.85 2.21
CA ILE A 337 3.23 28.05 2.07
C ILE A 337 2.80 29.05 3.12
N PRO A 338 2.20 30.20 2.78
CA PRO A 338 1.78 31.18 3.76
C PRO A 338 0.76 30.53 4.69
N MET A 339 1.11 30.44 5.96
CA MET A 339 0.18 30.05 7.02
C MET A 339 -0.98 31.04 7.01
N SER A 340 -2.14 30.60 6.54
CA SER A 340 -3.37 31.35 6.72
C SER A 340 -3.67 31.42 8.23
N THR A 341 -3.44 32.57 8.82
CA THR A 341 -3.90 32.92 10.18
C THR A 341 -5.43 32.79 10.22
N PRO A 342 -5.99 32.03 11.16
CA PRO A 342 -7.44 32.01 11.35
C PRO A 342 -7.87 33.39 11.88
N GLN A 343 -8.85 34.00 11.23
CA GLN A 343 -9.64 35.11 11.78
C GLN A 343 -10.77 34.59 12.67
#